data_3ff8941ca791aabc4ad745dd71b04c38
#
_entry.id   3ff8941ca791aabc4ad745dd71b04c38
#
_cell.length_a   1.000
_cell.length_b   1.000
_cell.length_c   1.000
_cell.angle_alpha   90.00
_cell.angle_beta   90.00
_cell.angle_gamma   90.00
#
_symmetry.space_group_name_H-M   'P 1'
#
loop_
_entity.id
_entity.type
_entity.pdbx_description
1 polymer ?
#
loop_
_entity_poly.entity_id
_entity_poly.type
_entity_poly.pdbx_seq_one_letter_code
_entity_poly.pdbx_strand_id
1 'polypeptide(L)'
;KTMMRQILGEDYREVLPLDEVDGEDVDNYIRAWETAHSLLAEGDNKKLLAVGKGQWTLPLPIVRGDTGWYFDIPEGLERMRIRRIGRNELATIQAILAYYDAQMEYAEQDRNDDGLLEYARQVVSTPGTHDGLYWDVAEGEPESPLGPLMGDRTPGGGYHGYYYRILEGQGEDARGGAYSYLIGYRMRAGFAAVAWPIDYGESGVMSFTVSHDGVVYESNLGEDTATIAADMTLYNPGAGWSPVQEVNGPQADSR
;
A
#
# COMPACT_ATOMS: atom_id res chain seq x y z
N LYS A 1 -28.31 0.83 19.23
CA LYS A 1 -28.65 1.54 17.97
C LYS A 1 -29.19 2.95 18.25
N THR A 2 -30.09 3.14 19.22
CA THR A 2 -30.67 4.46 19.57
C THR A 2 -29.60 5.43 20.09
N MET A 3 -28.70 4.97 20.97
CA MET A 3 -27.62 5.78 21.55
C MET A 3 -26.60 6.24 20.48
N MET A 4 -26.25 5.37 19.53
CA MET A 4 -25.34 5.74 18.42
C MET A 4 -25.92 6.87 17.58
N ARG A 5 -27.21 6.80 17.23
CA ARG A 5 -27.89 7.88 16.52
C ARG A 5 -27.91 9.21 17.31
N GLN A 6 -28.07 9.14 18.60
CA GLN A 6 -28.07 10.33 19.45
C GLN A 6 -26.69 10.99 19.55
N ILE A 7 -25.60 10.19 19.50
CA ILE A 7 -24.24 10.68 19.67
C ILE A 7 -23.60 11.05 18.32
N LEU A 8 -23.79 10.20 17.31
CA LEU A 8 -23.11 10.31 16.01
C LEU A 8 -24.04 10.82 14.89
N GLY A 9 -25.35 10.97 15.15
CA GLY A 9 -26.32 11.36 14.12
C GLY A 9 -26.90 10.17 13.36
N GLU A 10 -27.77 10.47 12.37
CA GLU A 10 -28.45 9.43 11.57
C GLU A 10 -27.47 8.65 10.68
N ASP A 11 -26.44 9.32 10.18
CA ASP A 11 -25.46 8.78 9.20
C ASP A 11 -24.31 8.02 9.89
N TYR A 12 -24.45 7.67 11.18
CA TYR A 12 -23.39 7.00 11.96
C TYR A 12 -22.87 5.69 11.34
N ARG A 13 -23.64 5.04 10.45
CA ARG A 13 -23.24 3.82 9.77
C ARG A 13 -22.18 4.04 8.70
N GLU A 14 -22.06 5.24 8.18
CA GLU A 14 -21.03 5.61 7.20
C GLU A 14 -19.64 5.66 7.85
N VAL A 15 -19.60 6.06 9.14
CA VAL A 15 -18.34 6.15 9.91
C VAL A 15 -18.06 4.91 10.78
N LEU A 16 -19.07 4.08 11.03
CA LEU A 16 -18.95 2.84 11.78
C LEU A 16 -19.60 1.70 10.98
N PRO A 17 -18.90 1.09 10.05
CA PRO A 17 -19.37 -0.11 9.35
C PRO A 17 -19.38 -1.28 10.35
N LEU A 18 -20.49 -1.42 11.09
CA LEU A 18 -20.62 -2.38 12.19
C LEU A 18 -20.43 -3.85 11.76
N ASP A 19 -20.53 -4.12 10.48
CA ASP A 19 -20.34 -5.44 9.91
C ASP A 19 -18.85 -5.74 9.59
N GLU A 20 -17.97 -4.72 9.62
CA GLU A 20 -16.53 -4.82 9.35
C GLU A 20 -15.68 -4.67 10.61
N VAL A 21 -16.28 -4.22 11.72
CA VAL A 21 -15.59 -4.06 13.01
C VAL A 21 -15.66 -5.37 13.77
N ASP A 22 -14.54 -6.01 13.99
CA ASP A 22 -14.50 -7.24 14.78
C ASP A 22 -14.45 -6.97 16.31
N GLY A 23 -14.65 -8.04 17.09
CA GLY A 23 -14.65 -7.93 18.56
C GLY A 23 -13.26 -7.59 19.10
N GLU A 24 -12.18 -7.97 18.44
CA GLU A 24 -10.81 -7.70 18.87
C GLU A 24 -10.46 -6.22 18.71
N ASP A 25 -10.89 -5.58 17.64
CA ASP A 25 -10.72 -4.14 17.42
C ASP A 25 -11.42 -3.32 18.52
N VAL A 26 -12.64 -3.72 18.87
CA VAL A 26 -13.39 -3.09 19.97
C VAL A 26 -12.67 -3.24 21.31
N ASP A 27 -12.19 -4.44 21.62
CA ASP A 27 -11.46 -4.72 22.86
C ASP A 27 -10.12 -3.98 22.91
N ASN A 28 -9.41 -3.87 21.79
CA ASN A 28 -8.18 -3.09 21.66
C ASN A 28 -8.44 -1.60 21.92
N TYR A 29 -9.51 -1.06 21.35
CA TYR A 29 -9.91 0.34 21.58
C TYR A 29 -10.28 0.58 23.05
N ILE A 30 -11.07 -0.30 23.67
CA ILE A 30 -11.46 -0.19 25.08
C ILE A 30 -10.21 -0.22 25.99
N ARG A 31 -9.29 -1.14 25.77
CA ARG A 31 -8.02 -1.22 26.52
C ARG A 31 -7.17 0.06 26.37
N ALA A 32 -7.11 0.60 25.16
CA ALA A 32 -6.41 1.86 24.92
C ALA A 32 -7.09 3.02 25.65
N TRP A 33 -8.43 3.09 25.61
CA TRP A 33 -9.22 4.07 26.35
C TRP A 33 -9.00 4.00 27.87
N GLU A 34 -9.06 2.81 28.46
CA GLU A 34 -8.82 2.59 29.88
C GLU A 34 -7.40 2.96 30.32
N THR A 35 -6.42 2.78 29.42
CA THR A 35 -5.02 3.14 29.67
C THR A 35 -4.82 4.65 29.75
N ALA A 36 -5.35 5.38 28.79
CA ALA A 36 -5.33 6.84 28.75
C ALA A 36 -6.34 7.35 27.71
N HIS A 37 -7.00 8.45 28.01
CA HIS A 37 -7.81 9.18 27.05
C HIS A 37 -7.81 10.67 27.35
N SER A 38 -7.89 11.49 26.31
CA SER A 38 -7.92 12.94 26.43
C SER A 38 -8.58 13.59 25.22
N LEU A 39 -8.98 14.84 25.39
CA LEU A 39 -9.45 15.68 24.28
C LEU A 39 -8.33 16.66 23.91
N LEU A 40 -7.78 16.48 22.72
CA LEU A 40 -6.77 17.37 22.14
C LEU A 40 -7.48 18.53 21.44
N ALA A 41 -7.11 19.77 21.76
CA ALA A 41 -7.66 20.94 21.09
C ALA A 41 -7.06 21.09 19.68
N GLU A 42 -7.92 21.30 18.69
CA GLU A 42 -7.56 21.66 17.32
C GLU A 42 -8.20 23.02 17.00
N GLY A 43 -7.60 24.09 17.51
CA GLY A 43 -8.18 25.42 17.56
C GLY A 43 -9.24 25.59 18.66
N ASP A 44 -10.05 26.67 18.57
CA ASP A 44 -10.99 27.06 19.64
C ASP A 44 -12.29 26.24 19.65
N ASN A 45 -12.70 25.78 18.48
CA ASN A 45 -14.02 25.17 18.27
C ASN A 45 -13.96 23.69 17.87
N LYS A 46 -12.78 23.05 17.91
CA LYS A 46 -12.61 21.66 17.49
C LYS A 46 -11.74 20.89 18.49
N LYS A 47 -12.09 19.65 18.70
CA LYS A 47 -11.33 18.72 19.57
C LYS A 47 -11.24 17.34 18.90
N LEU A 48 -10.16 16.64 19.17
CA LEU A 48 -9.95 15.25 18.79
C LEU A 48 -9.91 14.39 20.03
N LEU A 49 -10.59 13.25 20.00
CA LEU A 49 -10.48 12.24 21.05
C LEU A 49 -9.20 11.44 20.81
N ALA A 50 -8.27 11.51 21.76
CA ALA A 50 -7.06 10.71 21.77
C ALA A 50 -7.16 9.57 22.77
N VAL A 51 -6.66 8.38 22.41
CA VAL A 51 -6.65 7.19 23.27
C VAL A 51 -5.28 6.51 23.29
N GLY A 52 -4.99 5.82 24.38
CA GLY A 52 -3.74 5.11 24.58
C GLY A 52 -2.55 6.04 24.88
N LYS A 53 -1.43 5.44 25.30
CA LYS A 53 -0.17 6.16 25.57
C LYS A 53 0.40 6.84 24.31
N GLY A 54 0.18 6.24 23.13
CA GLY A 54 0.59 6.78 21.84
C GLY A 54 -0.31 7.90 21.32
N GLN A 55 -1.34 8.30 22.08
CA GLN A 55 -2.29 9.37 21.71
C GLN A 55 -2.90 9.18 20.31
N TRP A 56 -3.25 7.93 19.95
CA TRP A 56 -3.97 7.68 18.72
C TRP A 56 -5.29 8.46 18.71
N THR A 57 -5.54 9.24 17.68
CA THR A 57 -6.74 10.08 17.59
C THR A 57 -7.85 9.41 16.79
N LEU A 58 -9.07 9.40 17.36
CA LEU A 58 -10.26 9.03 16.59
C LEU A 58 -10.40 9.99 15.38
N PRO A 59 -10.60 9.47 14.16
CA PRO A 59 -10.73 10.32 12.98
C PRO A 59 -12.05 11.09 12.88
N LEU A 60 -12.83 11.13 13.93
CA LEU A 60 -14.09 11.87 14.05
C LEU A 60 -13.88 13.10 14.91
N PRO A 61 -13.75 14.30 14.33
CA PRO A 61 -13.62 15.53 15.11
C PRO A 61 -14.90 15.83 15.92
N ILE A 62 -14.72 16.43 17.07
CA ILE A 62 -15.79 16.96 17.91
C ILE A 62 -15.77 18.48 17.73
N VAL A 63 -16.83 19.05 17.19
CA VAL A 63 -16.90 20.48 16.88
C VAL A 63 -17.97 21.17 17.72
N ARG A 64 -17.77 22.45 17.99
CA ARG A 64 -18.69 23.28 18.75
C ARG A 64 -19.65 23.98 17.84
N GLY A 65 -20.95 23.65 17.94
CA GLY A 65 -22.04 24.37 17.28
C GLY A 65 -22.85 25.23 18.25
N ASP A 66 -23.95 25.77 17.76
CA ASP A 66 -24.83 26.69 18.54
C ASP A 66 -25.49 26.01 19.75
N THR A 67 -25.76 24.70 19.65
CA THR A 67 -26.46 23.92 20.69
C THR A 67 -25.53 23.06 21.55
N GLY A 68 -24.21 23.08 21.30
CA GLY A 68 -23.24 22.29 22.04
C GLY A 68 -22.19 21.62 21.15
N TRP A 69 -21.53 20.59 21.71
CA TRP A 69 -20.51 19.81 21.00
C TRP A 69 -21.14 18.61 20.30
N TYR A 70 -20.74 18.34 19.04
CA TYR A 70 -21.19 17.19 18.27
C TYR A 70 -20.04 16.63 17.40
N PHE A 71 -20.17 15.40 16.92
CA PHE A 71 -19.22 14.82 15.98
C PHE A 71 -19.46 15.33 14.57
N ASP A 72 -18.41 15.80 13.92
CA ASP A 72 -18.45 16.23 12.51
C ASP A 72 -18.24 15.02 11.60
N ILE A 73 -19.35 14.43 11.15
CA ILE A 73 -19.33 13.22 10.31
C ILE A 73 -18.69 13.48 8.95
N PRO A 74 -19.04 14.55 8.20
CA PRO A 74 -18.41 14.84 6.91
C PRO A 74 -16.88 14.99 7.01
N GLU A 75 -16.38 15.76 7.98
CA GLU A 75 -14.94 15.88 8.19
C GLU A 75 -14.32 14.54 8.65
N GLY A 76 -15.06 13.77 9.43
CA GLY A 76 -14.63 12.44 9.88
C GLY A 76 -14.41 11.47 8.71
N LEU A 77 -15.34 11.40 7.78
CA LEU A 77 -15.24 10.58 6.57
C LEU A 77 -14.03 10.97 5.73
N GLU A 78 -13.79 12.27 5.55
CA GLU A 78 -12.63 12.76 4.81
C GLU A 78 -11.31 12.39 5.51
N ARG A 79 -11.23 12.52 6.84
CA ARG A 79 -10.05 12.10 7.61
C ARG A 79 -9.81 10.59 7.53
N MET A 80 -10.88 9.77 7.52
CA MET A 80 -10.79 8.32 7.32
C MET A 80 -10.27 7.99 5.93
N ARG A 81 -10.77 8.68 4.90
CA ARG A 81 -10.30 8.54 3.52
C ARG A 81 -8.81 8.85 3.40
N ILE A 82 -8.36 10.00 3.92
CA ILE A 82 -6.95 10.41 3.91
C ILE A 82 -6.06 9.37 4.61
N ARG A 83 -6.49 8.86 5.79
CA ARG A 83 -5.74 7.82 6.52
C ARG A 83 -5.69 6.50 5.76
N ARG A 84 -6.77 6.12 5.07
CA ARG A 84 -6.80 4.91 4.22
C ARG A 84 -5.81 5.05 3.07
N ILE A 85 -5.85 6.18 2.35
CA ILE A 85 -4.89 6.50 1.28
C ILE A 85 -3.46 6.37 1.79
N GLY A 86 -3.11 7.07 2.87
CA GLY A 86 -1.74 7.04 3.40
C GLY A 86 -1.28 5.63 3.82
N ARG A 87 -2.14 4.82 4.43
CA ARG A 87 -1.82 3.41 4.76
C ARG A 87 -1.60 2.57 3.51
N ASN A 88 -2.46 2.72 2.51
CA ASN A 88 -2.35 1.97 1.26
C ASN A 88 -1.07 2.34 0.49
N GLU A 89 -0.73 3.64 0.43
CA GLU A 89 0.49 4.13 -0.21
C GLU A 89 1.75 3.59 0.49
N LEU A 90 1.80 3.66 1.82
CA LEU A 90 2.90 3.08 2.60
C LEU A 90 3.03 1.56 2.39
N ALA A 91 1.91 0.83 2.41
CA ALA A 91 1.91 -0.61 2.15
C ALA A 91 2.35 -0.93 0.71
N THR A 92 1.98 -0.08 -0.26
CA THR A 92 2.39 -0.23 -1.67
C THR A 92 3.89 -0.01 -1.84
N ILE A 93 4.48 0.99 -1.16
CA ILE A 93 5.93 1.20 -1.16
C ILE A 93 6.65 -0.04 -0.60
N GLN A 94 6.15 -0.62 0.51
CA GLN A 94 6.71 -1.85 1.07
C GLN A 94 6.56 -3.04 0.11
N ALA A 95 5.41 -3.19 -0.52
CA ALA A 95 5.16 -4.27 -1.47
C ALA A 95 6.06 -4.18 -2.72
N ILE A 96 6.31 -2.96 -3.22
CA ILE A 96 7.16 -2.77 -4.41
C ILE A 96 8.66 -2.96 -4.09
N LEU A 97 9.08 -2.65 -2.85
CA LEU A 97 10.42 -2.98 -2.34
C LEU A 97 10.58 -4.49 -2.16
N ALA A 98 9.58 -5.16 -1.61
CA ALA A 98 9.60 -6.62 -1.49
C ALA A 98 9.58 -7.33 -2.86
N TYR A 99 8.92 -6.76 -3.87
CA TYR A 99 9.05 -7.22 -5.24
C TYR A 99 10.50 -7.11 -5.75
N TYR A 100 11.20 -6.01 -5.46
CA TYR A 100 12.61 -5.85 -5.78
C TYR A 100 13.47 -6.94 -5.13
N ASP A 101 13.31 -7.13 -3.82
CA ASP A 101 14.07 -8.15 -3.06
C ASP A 101 13.78 -9.56 -3.60
N ALA A 102 12.52 -9.87 -3.89
CA ALA A 102 12.11 -11.15 -4.44
C ALA A 102 12.71 -11.41 -5.84
N GLN A 103 12.83 -10.39 -6.68
CA GLN A 103 13.51 -10.50 -7.98
C GLN A 103 15.00 -10.80 -7.83
N MET A 104 15.66 -10.14 -6.88
CA MET A 104 17.07 -10.39 -6.58
C MET A 104 17.29 -11.82 -6.09
N GLU A 105 16.46 -12.29 -5.14
CA GLU A 105 16.51 -13.66 -4.64
C GLU A 105 16.20 -14.70 -5.74
N TYR A 106 15.18 -14.43 -6.57
CA TYR A 106 14.81 -15.32 -7.67
C TYR A 106 15.98 -15.56 -8.62
N ALA A 107 16.72 -14.50 -8.95
CA ALA A 107 17.85 -14.55 -9.88
C ALA A 107 19.12 -15.21 -9.32
N GLU A 108 19.17 -15.56 -8.04
CA GLU A 108 20.30 -16.31 -7.45
C GLU A 108 20.33 -17.78 -7.88
N GLN A 109 19.24 -18.31 -8.39
CA GLN A 109 19.11 -19.72 -8.74
C GLN A 109 18.58 -19.90 -10.16
N ASP A 110 19.07 -20.93 -10.84
CA ASP A 110 18.48 -21.44 -12.09
C ASP A 110 17.17 -22.17 -11.73
N ARG A 111 16.03 -21.55 -12.00
CA ARG A 111 14.70 -22.04 -11.61
C ARG A 111 14.08 -23.00 -12.63
N ASN A 112 14.69 -23.16 -13.79
CA ASN A 112 14.20 -23.97 -14.91
C ASN A 112 15.22 -24.99 -15.45
N ASP A 113 16.36 -25.14 -14.78
CA ASP A 113 17.44 -26.10 -15.07
C ASP A 113 18.05 -25.97 -16.49
N ASP A 114 18.09 -24.73 -17.03
CA ASP A 114 18.64 -24.49 -18.36
C ASP A 114 20.07 -23.90 -18.38
N GLY A 115 20.66 -23.73 -17.21
CA GLY A 115 22.02 -23.24 -17.00
C GLY A 115 22.14 -21.71 -17.03
N LEU A 116 21.02 -20.97 -17.00
CA LEU A 116 21.01 -19.50 -17.03
C LEU A 116 20.27 -18.90 -15.86
N LEU A 117 20.82 -17.83 -15.28
CA LEU A 117 20.13 -17.03 -14.27
C LEU A 117 19.28 -15.97 -14.98
N GLU A 118 18.07 -15.77 -14.50
CA GLU A 118 17.10 -14.81 -15.02
C GLU A 118 16.20 -14.25 -13.92
N TYR A 119 15.51 -13.14 -14.20
CA TYR A 119 14.48 -12.57 -13.34
C TYR A 119 13.10 -13.14 -13.71
N ALA A 120 12.19 -13.17 -12.75
CA ALA A 120 10.83 -13.63 -12.99
C ALA A 120 10.04 -12.64 -13.86
N ARG A 121 9.32 -13.14 -14.85
CA ARG A 121 8.45 -12.34 -15.72
C ARG A 121 7.02 -12.21 -15.22
N GLN A 122 6.66 -12.94 -14.19
CA GLN A 122 5.33 -12.90 -13.60
C GLN A 122 5.41 -12.99 -12.08
N VAL A 123 4.36 -12.50 -11.42
CA VAL A 123 4.28 -12.54 -9.96
C VAL A 123 3.93 -13.93 -9.48
N VAL A 124 2.89 -14.54 -10.06
CA VAL A 124 2.43 -15.89 -9.69
C VAL A 124 2.90 -16.88 -10.74
N SER A 125 3.56 -17.93 -10.32
CA SER A 125 4.04 -18.99 -11.21
C SER A 125 2.88 -19.74 -11.89
N THR A 126 3.14 -20.22 -13.08
CA THR A 126 2.30 -21.21 -13.74
C THR A 126 2.20 -22.45 -12.84
N PRO A 127 1.00 -23.03 -12.62
CA PRO A 127 0.86 -24.19 -11.75
C PRO A 127 1.84 -25.34 -12.12
N GLY A 128 2.62 -25.76 -11.13
CA GLY A 128 3.62 -26.81 -11.28
C GLY A 128 4.97 -26.35 -11.85
N THR A 129 5.21 -25.06 -11.94
CA THR A 129 6.50 -24.47 -12.34
C THR A 129 6.98 -23.42 -11.33
N HIS A 130 8.19 -22.91 -11.50
CA HIS A 130 8.77 -21.82 -10.71
C HIS A 130 9.13 -20.62 -11.61
N ASP A 131 8.25 -20.28 -12.55
CA ASP A 131 8.47 -19.21 -13.53
C ASP A 131 7.97 -17.82 -13.09
N GLY A 132 7.53 -17.69 -11.84
CA GLY A 132 7.13 -16.46 -11.17
C GLY A 132 7.76 -16.32 -9.78
N LEU A 133 7.47 -15.23 -9.09
CA LEU A 133 7.99 -14.93 -7.75
C LEU A 133 7.24 -15.66 -6.63
N TYR A 134 6.05 -16.16 -6.91
CA TYR A 134 5.23 -16.92 -5.98
C TYR A 134 4.80 -18.25 -6.56
N TRP A 135 4.92 -19.31 -5.80
CA TRP A 135 4.35 -20.64 -6.01
C TRP A 135 3.99 -21.27 -4.67
N ASP A 136 3.01 -22.16 -4.70
CA ASP A 136 2.65 -22.93 -3.51
C ASP A 136 3.74 -23.94 -3.18
N VAL A 137 4.14 -23.99 -1.91
CA VAL A 137 5.16 -24.91 -1.40
C VAL A 137 4.53 -25.96 -0.50
N ALA A 138 5.10 -27.18 -0.47
CA ALA A 138 4.72 -28.21 0.47
C ALA A 138 5.29 -27.92 1.87
N GLU A 139 4.70 -28.52 2.90
CA GLU A 139 5.16 -28.38 4.28
C GLU A 139 6.63 -28.82 4.42
N GLY A 140 7.48 -27.90 4.85
CA GLY A 140 8.92 -28.12 5.04
C GLY A 140 9.79 -27.79 3.83
N GLU A 141 9.23 -27.33 2.73
CA GLU A 141 9.97 -26.76 1.61
C GLU A 141 10.27 -25.27 1.81
N PRO A 142 11.34 -24.74 1.19
CA PRO A 142 11.62 -23.29 1.22
C PRO A 142 10.47 -22.50 0.62
N GLU A 143 10.12 -21.39 1.25
CA GLU A 143 9.09 -20.47 0.72
C GLU A 143 9.52 -19.88 -0.62
N SER A 144 8.54 -19.54 -1.47
CA SER A 144 8.80 -18.78 -2.69
C SER A 144 9.20 -17.33 -2.33
N PRO A 145 9.96 -16.62 -3.18
CA PRO A 145 10.49 -15.28 -2.86
C PRO A 145 9.44 -14.27 -2.40
N LEU A 146 8.20 -14.34 -2.91
CA LEU A 146 7.06 -13.53 -2.46
C LEU A 146 6.08 -14.28 -1.56
N GLY A 147 6.41 -15.50 -1.10
CA GLY A 147 5.52 -16.32 -0.27
C GLY A 147 4.90 -15.58 0.91
N PRO A 148 5.70 -14.90 1.76
CA PRO A 148 5.19 -14.21 2.93
C PRO A 148 4.16 -13.10 2.64
N LEU A 149 4.18 -12.50 1.45
CA LEU A 149 3.30 -11.39 1.06
C LEU A 149 2.04 -11.84 0.31
N MET A 150 1.98 -13.10 -0.11
CA MET A 150 0.90 -13.57 -0.99
C MET A 150 -0.23 -14.28 -0.24
N GLY A 151 -0.08 -14.52 1.08
CA GLY A 151 -1.06 -15.23 1.90
C GLY A 151 -2.45 -14.59 1.96
N ASP A 152 -2.54 -13.27 1.80
CA ASP A 152 -3.78 -12.49 1.92
C ASP A 152 -4.32 -11.99 0.56
N ARG A 153 -3.82 -12.53 -0.55
CA ARG A 153 -4.18 -12.03 -1.88
C ARG A 153 -5.51 -12.58 -2.39
N THR A 154 -6.40 -11.69 -2.84
CA THR A 154 -7.56 -12.05 -3.66
C THR A 154 -7.14 -12.19 -5.12
N PRO A 155 -7.30 -13.34 -5.78
CA PRO A 155 -6.97 -13.50 -7.20
C PRO A 155 -7.72 -12.48 -8.07
N GLY A 156 -6.98 -11.71 -8.88
CA GLY A 156 -7.55 -10.65 -9.73
C GLY A 156 -7.93 -9.37 -9.00
N GLY A 157 -7.86 -9.36 -7.66
CA GLY A 157 -7.97 -8.15 -6.84
C GLY A 157 -6.61 -7.48 -6.68
N GLY A 158 -6.62 -6.16 -6.42
CA GLY A 158 -5.41 -5.45 -6.06
C GLY A 158 -4.89 -5.88 -4.67
N TYR A 159 -3.71 -5.42 -4.33
CA TYR A 159 -3.14 -5.58 -3.00
C TYR A 159 -3.04 -4.22 -2.31
N HIS A 160 -3.60 -4.08 -1.11
CA HIS A 160 -3.69 -2.80 -0.40
C HIS A 160 -4.28 -1.65 -1.24
N GLY A 161 -5.33 -1.91 -2.03
CA GLY A 161 -5.99 -0.88 -2.84
C GLY A 161 -5.23 -0.48 -4.11
N TYR A 162 -4.23 -1.28 -4.53
CA TYR A 162 -3.37 -1.01 -5.70
C TYR A 162 -3.33 -2.19 -6.66
N TYR A 163 -3.22 -1.88 -7.95
CA TYR A 163 -2.83 -2.81 -9.00
C TYR A 163 -1.32 -2.78 -9.20
N TYR A 164 -0.76 -3.91 -9.64
CA TYR A 164 0.67 -4.08 -9.89
C TYR A 164 0.91 -4.72 -11.25
N ARG A 165 1.95 -4.27 -11.95
CA ARG A 165 2.38 -4.87 -13.21
C ARG A 165 3.90 -4.85 -13.36
N ILE A 166 4.45 -5.94 -13.86
CA ILE A 166 5.85 -6.05 -14.26
C ILE A 166 6.04 -5.34 -15.60
N LEU A 167 7.15 -4.61 -15.75
CA LEU A 167 7.56 -3.90 -16.97
C LEU A 167 8.78 -4.61 -17.55
N GLU A 168 8.81 -4.76 -18.88
CA GLU A 168 9.82 -5.58 -19.58
C GLU A 168 10.91 -4.75 -20.27
N GLY A 169 11.04 -3.48 -19.91
CA GLY A 169 12.06 -2.59 -20.45
C GLY A 169 12.05 -1.22 -19.78
N GLN A 170 12.98 -0.38 -20.17
CA GLN A 170 13.07 1.00 -19.72
C GLN A 170 13.20 1.99 -20.87
N GLY A 171 12.78 3.24 -20.61
CA GLY A 171 12.83 4.36 -21.56
C GLY A 171 14.10 5.21 -21.42
N GLU A 172 14.14 6.29 -22.20
CA GLU A 172 15.32 7.16 -22.32
C GLU A 172 15.63 7.96 -21.05
N ASP A 173 14.61 8.29 -20.24
CA ASP A 173 14.80 9.04 -18.99
C ASP A 173 15.30 8.16 -17.83
N ALA A 174 15.19 6.84 -17.96
CA ALA A 174 15.70 5.92 -16.96
C ALA A 174 17.23 5.89 -16.98
N ARG A 175 17.83 5.62 -15.83
CA ARG A 175 19.29 5.50 -15.70
C ARG A 175 19.81 4.41 -16.66
N GLY A 176 20.73 4.74 -17.53
CA GLY A 176 21.29 3.84 -18.55
C GLY A 176 20.63 3.94 -19.93
N GLY A 177 19.56 4.76 -20.05
CA GLY A 177 18.85 4.98 -21.32
C GLY A 177 17.88 3.85 -21.69
N ALA A 178 17.31 3.91 -22.87
CA ALA A 178 16.29 2.97 -23.33
C ALA A 178 16.87 1.60 -23.70
N TYR A 179 16.34 0.52 -23.12
CA TYR A 179 16.62 -0.85 -23.55
C TYR A 179 15.55 -1.83 -23.02
N SER A 180 15.48 -3.00 -23.67
CA SER A 180 14.63 -4.10 -23.23
C SER A 180 15.30 -4.89 -22.11
N TYR A 181 14.55 -5.26 -21.08
CA TYR A 181 15.01 -6.21 -20.07
C TYR A 181 15.03 -7.65 -20.56
N LEU A 182 14.38 -7.90 -21.70
CA LEU A 182 14.34 -9.22 -22.32
C LEU A 182 15.54 -9.42 -23.26
N ILE A 183 16.23 -10.55 -23.10
CA ILE A 183 17.18 -11.10 -24.04
C ILE A 183 16.54 -12.37 -24.63
N GLY A 184 16.04 -12.25 -25.85
CA GLY A 184 15.11 -13.22 -26.42
C GLY A 184 13.77 -13.17 -25.67
N TYR A 185 13.37 -14.27 -25.03
CA TYR A 185 12.15 -14.35 -24.20
C TYR A 185 12.42 -14.30 -22.68
N ARG A 186 13.68 -14.14 -22.25
CA ARG A 186 14.13 -14.20 -20.86
C ARG A 186 14.41 -12.82 -20.30
N MET A 187 13.96 -12.58 -19.09
CA MET A 187 14.24 -11.33 -18.38
C MET A 187 15.61 -11.41 -17.69
N ARG A 188 16.65 -10.89 -18.37
CA ARG A 188 18.05 -11.00 -17.94
C ARG A 188 18.81 -9.69 -17.87
N ALA A 189 18.33 -8.64 -18.54
CA ALA A 189 18.99 -7.35 -18.57
C ALA A 189 18.49 -6.38 -17.50
N GLY A 190 17.53 -6.78 -16.69
CA GLY A 190 16.93 -5.99 -15.61
C GLY A 190 15.48 -6.40 -15.40
N PHE A 191 14.79 -5.69 -14.52
CA PHE A 191 13.37 -5.82 -14.22
C PHE A 191 12.81 -4.49 -13.74
N ALA A 192 11.51 -4.32 -13.83
CA ALA A 192 10.81 -3.21 -13.19
C ALA A 192 9.35 -3.57 -12.92
N ALA A 193 8.72 -2.80 -12.03
CA ALA A 193 7.29 -2.87 -11.78
C ALA A 193 6.69 -1.47 -11.62
N VAL A 194 5.39 -1.36 -11.90
CA VAL A 194 4.58 -0.19 -11.61
C VAL A 194 3.39 -0.62 -10.75
N ALA A 195 3.03 0.23 -9.77
CA ALA A 195 1.84 0.11 -8.95
C ALA A 195 1.01 1.39 -9.05
N TRP A 196 -0.33 1.24 -9.15
CA TRP A 196 -1.24 2.38 -9.23
C TRP A 196 -2.54 2.08 -8.48
N PRO A 197 -3.22 3.11 -7.91
CA PRO A 197 -4.44 2.92 -7.14
C PRO A 197 -5.57 2.32 -7.99
N ILE A 198 -6.36 1.43 -7.38
CA ILE A 198 -7.58 0.86 -7.98
C ILE A 198 -8.58 1.99 -8.25
N ASP A 199 -8.77 2.86 -7.25
CA ASP A 199 -9.65 4.02 -7.30
C ASP A 199 -8.83 5.27 -6.92
N TYR A 200 -8.51 6.10 -7.93
CA TYR A 200 -7.78 7.36 -7.71
C TYR A 200 -8.56 8.29 -6.76
N GLY A 201 -7.86 8.79 -5.74
CA GLY A 201 -8.46 9.66 -4.72
C GLY A 201 -9.21 8.93 -3.61
N GLU A 202 -9.45 7.62 -3.72
CA GLU A 202 -10.13 6.81 -2.72
C GLU A 202 -9.23 5.72 -2.13
N SER A 203 -8.59 4.90 -2.96
CA SER A 203 -7.66 3.88 -2.50
C SER A 203 -6.22 4.39 -2.44
N GLY A 204 -5.87 5.40 -3.22
CA GLY A 204 -4.57 6.05 -3.31
C GLY A 204 -4.59 7.25 -4.24
N VAL A 205 -3.55 8.05 -4.19
CA VAL A 205 -3.31 9.22 -5.08
C VAL A 205 -2.03 9.00 -5.89
N MET A 206 -0.95 8.55 -5.22
CA MET A 206 0.33 8.35 -5.86
C MET A 206 0.40 7.01 -6.59
N SER A 207 1.07 6.98 -7.73
CA SER A 207 1.52 5.75 -8.41
C SER A 207 3.00 5.57 -8.13
N PHE A 208 3.46 4.32 -8.05
CA PHE A 208 4.84 3.99 -7.69
C PHE A 208 5.48 3.11 -8.76
N THR A 209 6.79 3.26 -8.96
CA THR A 209 7.56 2.38 -9.84
C THR A 209 8.95 2.12 -9.26
N VAL A 210 9.49 0.93 -9.54
CA VAL A 210 10.84 0.52 -9.17
C VAL A 210 11.47 -0.24 -10.32
N SER A 211 12.78 -0.16 -10.46
CA SER A 211 13.55 -1.04 -11.34
C SER A 211 14.65 -1.76 -10.57
N HIS A 212 15.47 -2.51 -11.30
CA HIS A 212 16.65 -3.23 -10.77
C HIS A 212 17.71 -2.31 -10.14
N ASP A 213 17.58 -0.98 -10.22
CA ASP A 213 18.43 -0.02 -9.48
C ASP A 213 17.97 0.18 -8.03
N GLY A 214 16.81 -0.34 -7.63
CA GLY A 214 16.30 -0.35 -6.27
C GLY A 214 15.73 0.98 -5.78
N VAL A 215 15.63 1.99 -6.65
CA VAL A 215 15.04 3.28 -6.29
C VAL A 215 13.56 3.27 -6.60
N VAL A 216 12.72 3.51 -5.58
CA VAL A 216 11.28 3.68 -5.76
C VAL A 216 11.00 5.13 -6.15
N TYR A 217 10.27 5.32 -7.25
CA TYR A 217 9.76 6.63 -7.67
C TYR A 217 8.26 6.71 -7.49
N GLU A 218 7.76 7.90 -7.22
CA GLU A 218 6.34 8.21 -7.09
C GLU A 218 5.91 9.32 -8.03
N SER A 219 4.66 9.27 -8.49
CA SER A 219 4.04 10.32 -9.30
C SER A 219 2.54 10.36 -9.07
N ASN A 220 1.97 11.56 -9.00
CA ASN A 220 0.53 11.75 -9.08
C ASN A 220 0.14 11.85 -10.56
N LEU A 221 -0.46 10.80 -11.12
CA LEU A 221 -0.89 10.73 -12.52
C LEU A 221 -2.27 11.36 -12.76
N GLY A 222 -2.95 11.82 -11.69
CA GLY A 222 -4.25 12.48 -11.78
C GLY A 222 -5.42 11.52 -11.97
N GLU A 223 -6.58 12.06 -12.36
CA GLU A 223 -7.83 11.30 -12.54
C GLU A 223 -7.71 10.21 -13.63
N ASP A 224 -6.83 10.40 -14.60
CA ASP A 224 -6.59 9.44 -15.69
C ASP A 224 -5.59 8.31 -15.32
N THR A 225 -5.23 8.19 -14.04
CA THR A 225 -4.22 7.23 -13.53
C THR A 225 -4.41 5.81 -14.07
N ALA A 226 -5.64 5.30 -14.05
CA ALA A 226 -5.93 3.94 -14.51
C ALA A 226 -5.57 3.73 -15.99
N THR A 227 -5.89 4.71 -16.85
CA THR A 227 -5.59 4.65 -18.28
C THR A 227 -4.08 4.80 -18.52
N ILE A 228 -3.47 5.82 -17.91
CA ILE A 228 -2.02 6.08 -18.07
C ILE A 228 -1.21 4.88 -17.61
N ALA A 229 -1.52 4.34 -16.44
CA ALA A 229 -0.81 3.18 -15.91
C ALA A 229 -1.08 1.90 -16.71
N ALA A 230 -2.30 1.73 -17.26
CA ALA A 230 -2.63 0.62 -18.14
C ALA A 230 -1.82 0.62 -19.45
N ASP A 231 -1.47 1.78 -19.97
CA ASP A 231 -0.67 1.95 -21.20
C ASP A 231 0.84 1.94 -20.95
N MET A 232 1.26 2.00 -19.68
CA MET A 232 2.68 2.04 -19.30
C MET A 232 3.34 0.68 -19.53
N THR A 233 4.22 0.56 -20.50
CA THR A 233 4.94 -0.67 -20.87
C THR A 233 6.42 -0.64 -20.49
N LEU A 234 6.95 0.56 -20.19
CA LEU A 234 8.35 0.80 -19.88
C LEU A 234 8.50 1.52 -18.53
N TYR A 235 9.53 1.17 -17.80
CA TYR A 235 10.02 1.95 -16.67
C TYR A 235 10.71 3.21 -17.20
N ASN A 236 10.15 4.37 -16.95
CA ASN A 236 10.70 5.62 -17.46
C ASN A 236 10.39 6.79 -16.51
N PRO A 237 11.02 6.85 -15.33
CA PRO A 237 10.78 7.89 -14.34
C PRO A 237 11.42 9.22 -14.75
N GLY A 238 10.84 9.88 -15.76
CA GLY A 238 11.21 11.20 -16.24
C GLY A 238 10.49 12.32 -15.50
N ALA A 239 10.18 13.40 -16.23
CA ALA A 239 9.47 14.54 -15.66
C ALA A 239 8.15 14.13 -14.99
N GLY A 240 7.91 14.60 -13.77
CA GLY A 240 6.72 14.27 -12.98
C GLY A 240 6.91 13.10 -12.01
N TRP A 241 8.00 12.35 -12.11
CA TRP A 241 8.38 11.33 -11.13
C TRP A 241 9.45 11.86 -10.17
N SER A 242 9.31 11.54 -8.89
CA SER A 242 10.26 11.90 -7.83
C SER A 242 10.63 10.65 -7.03
N PRO A 243 11.88 10.50 -6.60
CA PRO A 243 12.24 9.40 -5.72
C PRO A 243 11.48 9.53 -4.39
N VAL A 244 10.92 8.43 -3.91
CA VAL A 244 10.29 8.36 -2.59
C VAL A 244 11.37 8.67 -1.56
N GLN A 245 11.11 9.67 -0.71
CA GLN A 245 11.99 9.94 0.42
C GLN A 245 11.89 8.78 1.40
N GLU A 246 13.03 8.26 1.87
CA GLU A 246 13.04 7.26 2.94
C GLU A 246 12.18 7.78 4.10
N VAL A 247 11.07 7.10 4.34
CA VAL A 247 10.29 7.32 5.55
C VAL A 247 11.16 6.77 6.68
N ASN A 248 11.96 7.63 7.28
CA ASN A 248 12.66 7.31 8.52
C ASN A 248 11.56 6.90 9.51
N GLY A 249 11.39 5.61 9.72
CA GLY A 249 10.54 5.10 10.78
C GLY A 249 10.92 5.78 12.10
N PRO A 250 10.00 5.88 13.08
CA PRO A 250 10.33 6.48 14.36
C PRO A 250 11.61 5.80 14.86
N GLN A 251 12.68 6.60 15.03
CA GLN A 251 13.92 6.14 15.63
C GLN A 251 13.54 5.44 16.92
N ALA A 252 13.78 4.13 17.00
CA ALA A 252 13.72 3.41 18.24
C ALA A 252 14.66 4.14 19.21
N ASP A 253 14.09 4.85 20.18
CA ASP A 253 14.84 5.48 21.24
C ASP A 253 15.70 4.39 21.93
N SER A 254 16.97 4.39 21.59
CA SER A 254 17.99 3.61 22.28
C SER A 254 18.21 4.24 23.65
N ARG A 255 17.42 3.80 24.64
CA ARG A 255 17.82 3.85 26.07
C ARG A 255 17.12 2.76 26.87
#